data_2d0f87fc5a028b0b4b93565466c668d6
#
_entry.id   2d0f87fc5a028b0b4b93565466c668d6
#
_cell.length_a   1.000
_cell.length_b   1.000
_cell.length_c   1.000
_cell.angle_alpha   90.00
_cell.angle_beta   90.00
_cell.angle_gamma   90.00
#
_symmetry.space_group_name_H-M   'P 1'
#
loop_
_entity.id
_entity.type
_entity.pdbx_description
1 polymer ?
#
loop_
_entity_poly.entity_id
_entity_poly.type
_entity_poly.pdbx_seq_one_letter_code
_entity_poly.pdbx_strand_id
1 'polypeptide(L)'
;ILLDLIKQYAPTHSIFGVCLGEQAIGEAFGATLINLPKVFHGIATNISIVSDITSSHYQNDWFNGMDTTLEVGRYHSWVVSDVNLPDVLEITSTDDHGMIMSLRHKKYDVQGVQFHPESVLTPNGKKMIENWLTAKK
;
A
#
# COMPACT_ATOMS: atom_id res chain seq x y z
N ILE A 1 -12.82 -15.49 2.00
CA ILE A 1 -13.26 -14.88 3.27
C ILE A 1 -12.62 -13.51 3.49
N LEU A 2 -11.31 -13.40 3.29
CA LEU A 2 -10.62 -12.13 3.53
C LEU A 2 -11.14 -11.02 2.61
N LEU A 3 -11.35 -11.30 1.33
CA LEU A 3 -11.87 -10.30 0.38
C LEU A 3 -13.27 -9.82 0.79
N ASP A 4 -14.10 -10.74 1.24
CA ASP A 4 -15.45 -10.41 1.69
C ASP A 4 -15.44 -9.54 2.95
N LEU A 5 -14.52 -9.83 3.89
CA LEU A 5 -14.36 -9.02 5.10
C LEU A 5 -13.93 -7.60 4.76
N ILE A 6 -12.98 -7.45 3.84
CA ILE A 6 -12.52 -6.13 3.41
C ILE A 6 -13.69 -5.32 2.83
N LYS A 7 -14.47 -5.91 1.93
CA LYS A 7 -15.63 -5.24 1.33
C LYS A 7 -16.67 -4.88 2.37
N GLN A 8 -16.94 -5.78 3.30
CA GLN A 8 -17.97 -5.58 4.32
C GLN A 8 -17.62 -4.44 5.27
N TYR A 9 -16.35 -4.37 5.71
CA TYR A 9 -15.95 -3.41 6.73
C TYR A 9 -15.31 -2.13 6.20
N ALA A 10 -14.97 -2.08 4.91
CA ALA A 10 -14.36 -0.88 4.33
C ALA A 10 -15.17 0.41 4.58
N PRO A 11 -16.52 0.42 4.46
CA PRO A 11 -17.28 1.64 4.69
C PRO A 11 -17.28 2.15 6.13
N THR A 12 -16.96 1.29 7.11
CA THR A 12 -17.14 1.63 8.52
C THR A 12 -15.88 1.51 9.37
N HIS A 13 -14.84 0.87 8.86
CA HIS A 13 -13.61 0.61 9.63
C HIS A 13 -12.39 1.09 8.87
N SER A 14 -11.37 1.54 9.63
CA SER A 14 -10.05 1.79 9.08
C SER A 14 -9.36 0.45 8.86
N ILE A 15 -8.93 0.20 7.63
CA ILE A 15 -8.28 -1.06 7.25
C ILE A 15 -6.88 -0.76 6.71
N PHE A 16 -5.92 -1.52 7.20
CA PHE A 16 -4.56 -1.45 6.72
C PHE A 16 -4.03 -2.83 6.39
N GLY A 17 -3.50 -3.00 5.18
CA GLY A 17 -2.97 -4.27 4.72
C GLY A 17 -1.47 -4.23 4.49
N VAL A 18 -0.78 -5.27 4.91
CA VAL A 18 0.68 -5.41 4.70
C VAL A 18 0.92 -6.63 3.82
N CYS A 19 1.67 -6.44 2.75
CA CYS A 19 2.08 -7.50 1.82
C CYS A 19 0.87 -8.24 1.24
N LEU A 20 0.55 -9.44 1.71
CA LEU A 20 -0.62 -10.18 1.27
C LEU A 20 -1.91 -9.40 1.56
N GLY A 21 -1.93 -8.61 2.63
CA GLY A 21 -3.07 -7.75 2.97
C GLY A 21 -3.30 -6.66 1.92
N GLU A 22 -2.23 -6.04 1.42
CA GLU A 22 -2.36 -5.05 0.35
C GLU A 22 -2.88 -5.70 -0.94
N GLN A 23 -2.37 -6.88 -1.26
CA GLN A 23 -2.81 -7.63 -2.43
C GLN A 23 -4.30 -8.00 -2.30
N ALA A 24 -4.74 -8.40 -1.11
CA ALA A 24 -6.14 -8.70 -0.85
C ALA A 24 -7.03 -7.46 -0.99
N ILE A 25 -6.57 -6.30 -0.55
CA ILE A 25 -7.29 -5.04 -0.77
C ILE A 25 -7.43 -4.78 -2.26
N GLY A 26 -6.35 -4.93 -3.03
CA GLY A 26 -6.41 -4.75 -4.47
C GLY A 26 -7.46 -5.65 -5.11
N GLU A 27 -7.41 -6.95 -4.81
CA GLU A 27 -8.36 -7.91 -5.37
C GLU A 27 -9.81 -7.65 -4.92
N ALA A 28 -9.99 -7.27 -3.65
CA ALA A 28 -11.33 -7.00 -3.12
C ALA A 28 -12.05 -5.93 -3.93
N PHE A 29 -11.32 -4.96 -4.45
CA PHE A 29 -11.88 -3.85 -5.22
C PHE A 29 -11.70 -4.00 -6.74
N GLY A 30 -11.28 -5.17 -7.20
CA GLY A 30 -11.30 -5.51 -8.62
C GLY A 30 -9.96 -5.48 -9.35
N ALA A 31 -8.86 -5.25 -8.64
CA ALA A 31 -7.53 -5.31 -9.25
C ALA A 31 -7.09 -6.76 -9.47
N THR A 32 -6.08 -6.94 -10.31
CA THR A 32 -5.48 -8.26 -10.57
C THR A 32 -4.07 -8.31 -9.99
N LEU A 33 -3.60 -9.54 -9.72
CA LEU A 33 -2.23 -9.77 -9.25
C LEU A 33 -1.41 -10.37 -10.39
N ILE A 34 -0.13 -10.02 -10.43
CA ILE A 34 0.82 -10.64 -11.35
C ILE A 34 1.98 -11.25 -10.57
N ASN A 35 2.45 -12.40 -11.05
CA ASN A 35 3.60 -13.09 -10.49
C ASN A 35 4.86 -12.54 -11.14
N LEU A 36 5.79 -12.07 -10.32
CA LEU A 36 7.05 -11.52 -10.81
C LEU A 36 8.02 -12.62 -11.16
N PRO A 37 8.90 -12.42 -12.18
CA PRO A 37 9.95 -13.39 -12.50
C PRO A 37 11.01 -13.47 -11.39
N LYS A 38 11.07 -12.46 -10.51
CA LYS A 38 12.03 -12.38 -9.41
C LYS A 38 11.29 -12.44 -8.08
N VAL A 39 11.81 -13.24 -7.15
CA VAL A 39 11.32 -13.28 -5.76
C VAL A 39 12.12 -12.29 -4.94
N PHE A 40 11.43 -11.37 -4.27
CA PHE A 40 12.04 -10.50 -3.27
C PHE A 40 11.99 -11.21 -1.92
N HIS A 41 13.13 -11.49 -1.36
CA HIS A 41 13.22 -12.23 -0.10
C HIS A 41 14.20 -11.52 0.83
N GLY A 42 13.69 -10.62 1.68
CA GLY A 42 14.51 -9.85 2.59
C GLY A 42 15.44 -8.88 1.87
N ILE A 43 14.94 -8.19 0.86
CA ILE A 43 15.71 -7.25 0.03
C ILE A 43 15.20 -5.84 0.28
N ALA A 44 16.14 -4.92 0.54
CA ALA A 44 15.83 -3.50 0.65
C ALA A 44 15.84 -2.86 -0.74
N THR A 45 14.80 -2.11 -1.06
CA THR A 45 14.71 -1.34 -2.29
C THR A 45 14.12 0.04 -2.00
N ASN A 46 14.34 0.99 -2.92
CA ASN A 46 13.75 2.31 -2.79
C ASN A 46 12.37 2.35 -3.43
N ILE A 47 11.49 3.10 -2.79
CA ILE A 47 10.18 3.45 -3.35
C ILE A 47 10.10 4.95 -3.53
N SER A 48 9.31 5.38 -4.52
CA SER A 48 9.01 6.78 -4.75
C SER A 48 7.54 7.03 -4.43
N ILE A 49 7.28 8.04 -3.59
CA ILE A 49 5.93 8.42 -3.22
C ILE A 49 5.34 9.26 -4.33
N VAL A 50 4.09 8.95 -4.71
CA VAL A 50 3.37 9.69 -5.74
C VAL A 50 2.91 11.02 -5.12
N SER A 51 3.36 12.15 -5.72
CA SER A 51 3.09 13.48 -5.19
C SER A 51 1.68 13.98 -5.49
N ASP A 52 1.05 13.45 -6.54
CA ASP A 52 -0.26 13.93 -7.02
C ASP A 52 -1.41 13.06 -6.50
N ILE A 53 -1.39 12.78 -5.20
CA ILE A 53 -2.48 12.03 -4.59
C ILE A 53 -3.73 12.91 -4.57
N THR A 54 -4.77 12.46 -5.27
CA THR A 54 -6.00 13.24 -5.46
C THR A 54 -7.09 12.93 -4.46
N SER A 55 -7.02 11.80 -3.78
CA SER A 55 -8.00 11.42 -2.78
C SER A 55 -7.91 12.35 -1.58
N SER A 56 -9.01 13.01 -1.24
CA SER A 56 -9.02 14.06 -0.23
C SER A 56 -9.73 13.68 1.06
N HIS A 57 -10.39 12.54 1.12
CA HIS A 57 -11.17 12.17 2.31
C HIS A 57 -10.30 11.92 3.53
N TYR A 58 -9.11 11.37 3.34
CA TYR A 58 -8.17 11.08 4.40
C TYR A 58 -6.85 11.73 4.05
N GLN A 59 -6.61 12.91 4.61
CA GLN A 59 -5.45 13.71 4.29
C GLN A 59 -4.16 13.15 4.87
N ASN A 60 -4.28 12.35 5.91
CA ASN A 60 -3.12 11.76 6.56
C ASN A 60 -2.92 10.36 6.06
N ASP A 61 -1.92 10.17 5.26
CA ASP A 61 -1.50 8.87 4.84
C ASP A 61 -0.22 8.46 5.58
N TRP A 62 0.27 7.30 5.24
CA TRP A 62 1.45 6.71 5.84
C TRP A 62 2.69 7.55 5.71
N PHE A 63 2.77 8.33 4.65
CA PHE A 63 3.98 9.03 4.25
C PHE A 63 3.99 10.48 4.68
N ASN A 64 3.03 10.90 5.47
CA ASN A 64 2.95 12.30 5.91
C ASN A 64 4.22 12.73 6.64
N GLY A 65 4.84 13.81 6.15
CA GLY A 65 6.06 14.36 6.72
C GLY A 65 7.33 13.61 6.36
N MET A 66 7.27 12.69 5.39
CA MET A 66 8.42 11.90 4.96
C MET A 66 9.00 12.39 3.65
N ASP A 67 10.24 11.96 3.35
CA ASP A 67 10.87 12.20 2.06
C ASP A 67 10.11 11.50 0.94
N THR A 68 10.29 11.97 -0.27
CA THR A 68 9.61 11.38 -1.45
C THR A 68 10.21 10.05 -1.89
N THR A 69 11.41 9.73 -1.43
CA THR A 69 12.07 8.44 -1.68
C THR A 69 12.40 7.78 -0.36
N LEU A 70 11.96 6.54 -0.19
CA LEU A 70 12.16 5.78 1.05
C LEU A 70 12.68 4.39 0.76
N GLU A 71 13.49 3.86 1.68
CA GLU A 71 13.96 2.48 1.63
C GLU A 71 12.98 1.58 2.36
N VAL A 72 12.63 0.44 1.75
CA VAL A 72 11.67 -0.50 2.32
C VAL A 72 12.16 -1.94 2.14
N GLY A 73 11.78 -2.81 3.06
CA GLY A 73 12.07 -4.24 3.00
C GLY A 73 10.96 -5.00 2.28
N ARG A 74 11.36 -5.85 1.33
CA ARG A 74 10.43 -6.59 0.48
C ARG A 74 10.58 -8.09 0.65
N TYR A 75 9.45 -8.80 0.73
CA TYR A 75 9.36 -10.24 0.92
C TYR A 75 8.21 -10.81 0.11
N HIS A 76 8.25 -10.66 -1.23
CA HIS A 76 7.14 -11.08 -2.07
C HIS A 76 7.58 -11.44 -3.49
N SER A 77 6.72 -12.18 -4.19
CA SER A 77 6.89 -12.50 -5.61
C SER A 77 5.66 -12.12 -6.44
N TRP A 78 4.60 -11.65 -5.81
CA TRP A 78 3.39 -11.17 -6.47
C TRP A 78 3.22 -9.69 -6.18
N VAL A 79 2.62 -8.95 -7.12
CA VAL A 79 2.26 -7.54 -6.94
C VAL A 79 0.88 -7.29 -7.53
N VAL A 80 0.25 -6.22 -7.06
CA VAL A 80 -0.97 -5.71 -7.68
C VAL A 80 -0.60 -5.12 -9.04
N SER A 81 -1.30 -5.52 -10.09
CA SER A 81 -1.06 -5.00 -11.44
C SER A 81 -1.66 -3.61 -11.60
N ASP A 82 -0.94 -2.73 -12.29
CA ASP A 82 -1.46 -1.43 -12.66
C ASP A 82 -2.32 -1.48 -13.94
N VAL A 83 -2.32 -2.62 -14.64
CA VAL A 83 -3.15 -2.82 -15.82
C VAL A 83 -4.61 -2.99 -15.40
N ASN A 84 -5.48 -2.13 -15.93
CA ASN A 84 -6.90 -2.11 -15.58
C ASN A 84 -7.15 -1.93 -14.08
N LEU A 85 -6.30 -1.14 -13.41
CA LEU A 85 -6.51 -0.82 -12.00
C LEU A 85 -7.85 -0.10 -11.85
N PRO A 86 -8.74 -0.56 -10.95
CA PRO A 86 -10.05 0.10 -10.77
C PRO A 86 -9.90 1.55 -10.34
N ASP A 87 -10.85 2.39 -10.80
CA ASP A 87 -10.84 3.82 -10.50
C ASP A 87 -10.96 4.14 -9.00
N VAL A 88 -11.52 3.23 -8.21
CA VAL A 88 -11.68 3.44 -6.77
C VAL A 88 -10.35 3.32 -6.01
N LEU A 89 -9.32 2.77 -6.66
CA LEU A 89 -7.99 2.60 -6.05
C LEU A 89 -7.03 3.65 -6.60
N GLU A 90 -6.13 4.09 -5.74
CA GLU A 90 -5.11 5.08 -6.07
C GLU A 90 -3.74 4.56 -5.65
N ILE A 91 -2.78 4.61 -6.56
CA ILE A 91 -1.40 4.23 -6.29
C ILE A 91 -0.75 5.34 -5.49
N THR A 92 -0.14 5.00 -4.35
CA THR A 92 0.51 5.99 -3.48
C THR A 92 2.04 5.90 -3.49
N SER A 93 2.60 4.78 -3.91
CA SER A 93 4.05 4.67 -4.14
C SER A 93 4.37 3.56 -5.13
N THR A 94 5.53 3.69 -5.78
CA THR A 94 6.03 2.71 -6.75
C THR A 94 7.52 2.45 -6.51
N ASP A 95 8.01 1.31 -7.01
CA ASP A 95 9.46 1.04 -7.00
C ASP A 95 10.13 1.61 -8.27
N ASP A 96 11.43 1.32 -8.44
CA ASP A 96 12.20 1.84 -9.59
C ASP A 96 11.71 1.32 -10.94
N HIS A 97 10.93 0.24 -10.94
CA HIS A 97 10.36 -0.36 -12.15
C HIS A 97 8.88 0.02 -12.36
N GLY A 98 8.36 0.92 -11.54
CA GLY A 98 6.97 1.36 -11.64
C GLY A 98 5.97 0.38 -11.03
N MET A 99 6.41 -0.62 -10.29
CA MET A 99 5.51 -1.57 -9.63
C MET A 99 4.84 -0.92 -8.43
N ILE A 100 3.58 -1.25 -8.20
CA ILE A 100 2.80 -0.71 -7.09
C ILE A 100 3.38 -1.20 -5.76
N MET A 101 3.79 -0.27 -4.91
CA MET A 101 4.32 -0.56 -3.58
C MET A 101 3.38 -0.15 -2.47
N SER A 102 2.41 0.69 -2.76
CA SER A 102 1.30 1.00 -1.85
C SER A 102 0.13 1.55 -2.63
N LEU A 103 -1.06 1.38 -2.07
CA LEU A 103 -2.30 1.88 -2.66
C LEU A 103 -3.29 2.24 -1.57
N ARG A 104 -4.33 2.96 -1.95
CA ARG A 104 -5.42 3.31 -1.06
C ARG A 104 -6.74 3.36 -1.82
N HIS A 105 -7.85 3.20 -1.08
CA HIS A 105 -9.16 3.47 -1.62
C HIS A 105 -9.39 4.98 -1.62
N LYS A 106 -10.00 5.50 -2.68
CA LYS A 106 -10.23 6.94 -2.80
C LYS A 106 -11.29 7.48 -1.85
N LYS A 107 -12.20 6.62 -1.42
CA LYS A 107 -13.33 7.02 -0.58
C LYS A 107 -13.22 6.48 0.85
N TYR A 108 -12.91 5.20 1.00
CA TYR A 108 -12.85 4.54 2.31
C TYR A 108 -11.45 4.66 2.92
N ASP A 109 -11.38 4.58 4.24
CA ASP A 109 -10.09 4.56 4.94
C ASP A 109 -9.47 3.16 4.88
N VAL A 110 -9.08 2.79 3.66
CA VAL A 110 -8.48 1.49 3.36
C VAL A 110 -7.17 1.74 2.62
N GLN A 111 -6.09 1.27 3.19
CA GLN A 111 -4.74 1.47 2.64
C GLN A 111 -3.94 0.17 2.75
N GLY A 112 -2.99 0.01 1.87
CA GLY A 112 -2.10 -1.15 1.92
C GLY A 112 -0.71 -0.83 1.40
N VAL A 113 0.27 -1.56 1.94
CA VAL A 113 1.66 -1.49 1.48
C VAL A 113 2.15 -2.88 1.11
N GLN A 114 2.92 -2.97 0.02
CA GLN A 114 3.50 -4.23 -0.43
C GLN A 114 4.70 -4.64 0.42
N PHE A 115 5.41 -3.68 0.95
CA PHE A 115 6.58 -3.91 1.78
C PHE A 115 6.19 -4.17 3.24
N HIS A 116 7.18 -4.49 4.05
CA HIS A 116 6.98 -4.77 5.48
C HIS A 116 7.49 -3.59 6.32
N PRO A 117 6.59 -2.74 6.83
CA PRO A 117 7.01 -1.60 7.66
C PRO A 117 7.65 -2.01 8.99
N GLU A 118 7.32 -3.21 9.47
CA GLU A 118 7.90 -3.72 10.72
C GLU A 118 9.34 -4.24 10.54
N SER A 119 9.78 -4.46 9.30
CA SER A 119 11.11 -5.01 9.01
C SER A 119 12.23 -4.02 9.36
N VAL A 120 13.36 -4.55 9.85
CA VAL A 120 14.57 -3.74 10.05
C VAL A 120 15.09 -3.14 8.74
N LEU A 121 14.70 -3.69 7.61
CA LEU A 121 15.04 -3.17 6.27
C LEU A 121 14.21 -1.96 5.86
N THR A 122 13.22 -1.58 6.68
CA THR A 122 12.37 -0.39 6.44
C THR A 122 12.67 0.62 7.56
N PRO A 123 13.68 1.52 7.37
CA PRO A 123 14.10 2.41 8.45
C PRO A 123 12.99 3.33 8.97
N ASN A 124 12.07 3.74 8.09
CA ASN A 124 10.99 4.66 8.44
C ASN A 124 9.67 3.95 8.77
N GLY A 125 9.69 2.63 8.96
CA GLY A 125 8.48 1.84 9.14
C GLY A 125 7.69 2.23 10.38
N LYS A 126 8.38 2.48 11.49
CA LYS A 126 7.73 2.92 12.74
C LYS A 126 6.97 4.23 12.54
N LYS A 127 7.58 5.18 11.84
CA LYS A 127 6.95 6.48 11.57
C LYS A 127 5.72 6.31 10.69
N MET A 128 5.77 5.41 9.72
CA MET A 128 4.62 5.10 8.87
C MET A 128 3.44 4.59 9.70
N ILE A 129 3.69 3.66 10.60
CA ILE A 129 2.64 3.08 11.45
C ILE A 129 2.09 4.15 12.40
N GLU A 130 2.95 4.97 12.99
CA GLU A 130 2.53 6.09 13.84
C GLU A 130 1.64 7.06 13.06
N ASN A 131 2.00 7.39 11.83
CA ASN A 131 1.19 8.27 10.98
C ASN A 131 -0.21 7.69 10.77
N TRP A 132 -0.31 6.39 10.53
CA TRP A 132 -1.61 5.76 10.32
C TRP A 132 -2.45 5.76 11.60
N LEU A 133 -1.83 5.45 12.74
CA LEU A 133 -2.52 5.40 14.03
C LEU A 133 -3.01 6.77 14.49
N THR A 134 -2.27 7.84 14.17
CA THR A 134 -2.61 9.19 14.60
C THR A 134 -3.43 9.98 13.57
N ALA A 135 -3.65 9.42 12.39
CA ALA A 135 -4.43 10.06 11.35
C ALA A 135 -5.86 10.34 11.84
N LYS A 136 -6.41 11.48 11.42
CA LYS A 136 -7.81 11.79 11.69
C LYS A 136 -8.68 10.93 10.79
N LYS A 137 -9.54 10.16 11.41
CA LYS A 137 -10.43 9.23 10.69
C LYS A 137 -11.81 9.83 10.45
#